data_50042371fd368596a7fe0775b2f8515d
#
_entry.id   50042371fd368596a7fe0775b2f8515d
#
_cell.length_a   1.000
_cell.length_b   1.000
_cell.length_c   1.000
_cell.angle_alpha   90.00
_cell.angle_beta   90.00
_cell.angle_gamma   90.00
#
_symmetry.space_group_name_H-M   'P 1'
#
loop_
_entity.id
_entity.type
_entity.pdbx_description
1 polymer ?
#
loop_
_entity_poly.entity_id
_entity_poly.type
_entity_poly.pdbx_seq_one_letter_code
_entity_poly.pdbx_strand_id
1 'polypeptide(L)'
;MRRMPLIAAAVVLAGLSTLATHAQFIGQRVHDDFKDTSILRPPAGSEVAIVVFEDLGCPLCARAHPIEVQAAQQYYVPLLRYDFPLAQHIWTFNGAVCARYLQDKVSPKLADQFRSDVFSSQRLIDNKDDLQQFTRRWMQQHGQQMPFVMDPSGSLAARVKADYDLGLRLNVTATPTLVVVTRNNYQVVCGKNNLVDPTQLVPILRAAIAQTTAAPAKPAAKPRAKQ
;
A
#
# COMPACT_ATOMS: atom_id res chain seq x y z
N MET A 1 54.27 -53.77 4.83
CA MET A 1 53.94 -52.42 5.38
C MET A 1 53.53 -51.51 4.23
N ARG A 2 52.23 -51.39 4.02
CA ARG A 2 51.66 -50.54 2.95
C ARG A 2 51.15 -49.25 3.60
N ARG A 3 51.76 -48.12 3.24
CA ARG A 3 51.33 -46.77 3.65
C ARG A 3 50.17 -46.33 2.79
N MET A 4 48.97 -46.08 3.39
CA MET A 4 47.83 -45.42 2.78
C MET A 4 48.04 -43.91 2.77
N PRO A 5 47.74 -43.22 1.66
CA PRO A 5 47.74 -41.76 1.64
C PRO A 5 46.43 -41.22 2.23
N LEU A 6 46.55 -40.23 3.12
CA LEU A 6 45.44 -39.40 3.60
C LEU A 6 44.95 -38.51 2.44
N ILE A 7 43.71 -38.71 2.05
CA ILE A 7 43.00 -37.79 1.17
C ILE A 7 42.40 -36.69 2.04
N ALA A 8 42.92 -35.49 1.93
CA ALA A 8 42.37 -34.31 2.53
C ALA A 8 41.13 -33.90 1.73
N ALA A 9 39.92 -34.03 2.32
CA ALA A 9 38.69 -33.54 1.75
C ALA A 9 38.65 -32.02 1.99
N ALA A 10 38.81 -31.24 0.91
CA ALA A 10 38.57 -29.81 0.91
C ALA A 10 37.04 -29.59 0.91
N VAL A 11 36.49 -29.13 2.02
CA VAL A 11 35.11 -28.66 2.12
C VAL A 11 35.03 -27.29 1.45
N VAL A 12 34.52 -27.26 0.24
CA VAL A 12 34.15 -26.00 -0.45
C VAL A 12 32.87 -25.51 0.21
N LEU A 13 32.97 -24.53 1.12
CA LEU A 13 31.82 -23.73 1.55
C LEU A 13 31.36 -22.89 0.34
N ALA A 14 30.38 -23.38 -0.41
CA ALA A 14 29.63 -22.57 -1.35
C ALA A 14 28.80 -21.57 -0.55
N GLY A 15 29.29 -20.32 -0.45
CA GLY A 15 28.53 -19.21 0.07
C GLY A 15 27.28 -19.02 -0.79
N LEU A 16 26.11 -19.38 -0.26
CA LEU A 16 24.84 -18.95 -0.82
C LEU A 16 24.75 -17.43 -0.63
N SER A 17 25.24 -16.69 -1.63
CA SER A 17 24.86 -15.30 -1.80
C SER A 17 23.37 -15.30 -2.09
N THR A 18 22.57 -14.97 -1.09
CA THR A 18 21.18 -14.60 -1.28
C THR A 18 21.18 -13.32 -2.13
N LEU A 19 21.09 -13.48 -3.44
CA LEU A 19 20.72 -12.40 -4.33
C LEU A 19 19.30 -12.01 -3.90
N ALA A 20 19.22 -10.98 -3.06
CA ALA A 20 17.98 -10.27 -2.84
C ALA A 20 17.52 -9.82 -4.24
N THR A 21 16.59 -10.57 -4.82
CA THR A 21 15.89 -10.16 -6.02
C THR A 21 15.12 -8.90 -5.66
N HIS A 22 15.74 -7.75 -5.88
CA HIS A 22 15.03 -6.49 -5.99
C HIS A 22 14.11 -6.66 -7.18
N ALA A 23 12.87 -7.07 -6.92
CA ALA A 23 11.84 -7.10 -7.94
C ALA A 23 11.79 -5.68 -8.51
N GLN A 24 12.33 -5.51 -9.71
CA GLN A 24 12.37 -4.22 -10.36
C GLN A 24 10.92 -3.82 -10.61
N PHE A 25 10.46 -2.78 -9.94
CA PHE A 25 9.22 -2.09 -10.25
C PHE A 25 9.46 -1.30 -11.54
N ILE A 26 9.39 -2.01 -12.67
CA ILE A 26 9.76 -1.45 -13.96
C ILE A 26 8.57 -0.67 -14.51
N GLY A 27 8.78 0.61 -14.74
CA GLY A 27 8.09 1.36 -15.77
C GLY A 27 6.99 2.33 -15.35
N GLN A 28 6.45 2.31 -14.13
CA GLN A 28 5.45 3.29 -13.72
C GLN A 28 6.10 4.45 -12.94
N ARG A 29 5.82 5.68 -13.37
CA ARG A 29 6.24 6.90 -12.66
C ARG A 29 5.07 7.43 -11.85
N VAL A 30 5.36 7.90 -10.66
CA VAL A 30 4.44 8.68 -9.84
C VAL A 30 4.83 10.16 -9.90
N HIS A 31 3.85 11.04 -9.82
CA HIS A 31 4.13 12.45 -9.62
C HIS A 31 4.48 12.69 -8.16
N ASP A 32 5.46 13.54 -7.91
CA ASP A 32 5.90 13.98 -6.58
C ASP A 32 5.28 15.33 -6.15
N ASP A 33 4.60 16.01 -7.09
CA ASP A 33 3.92 17.28 -6.91
C ASP A 33 2.39 17.10 -6.94
N PHE A 34 1.79 16.77 -5.83
CA PHE A 34 0.34 16.82 -5.71
C PHE A 34 -0.19 18.23 -5.73
N LYS A 35 -1.27 18.47 -6.47
CA LYS A 35 -1.86 19.81 -6.63
C LYS A 35 -2.54 20.31 -5.37
N ASP A 36 -3.16 19.42 -4.60
CA ASP A 36 -3.83 19.74 -3.35
C ASP A 36 -3.73 18.57 -2.40
N THR A 37 -2.89 18.70 -1.39
CA THR A 37 -2.68 17.67 -0.35
C THR A 37 -3.38 18.00 0.95
N SER A 38 -4.13 19.11 1.03
CA SER A 38 -4.80 19.53 2.26
C SER A 38 -5.79 18.51 2.80
N ILE A 39 -6.32 17.67 1.91
CA ILE A 39 -7.26 16.57 2.24
C ILE A 39 -6.56 15.25 2.60
N LEU A 40 -5.28 15.08 2.26
CA LEU A 40 -4.49 13.91 2.61
C LEU A 40 -3.80 14.15 3.95
N ARG A 41 -4.49 13.87 5.04
CA ARG A 41 -3.99 14.05 6.39
C ARG A 41 -4.13 12.80 7.23
N PRO A 42 -3.29 12.62 8.24
CA PRO A 42 -3.52 11.58 9.23
C PRO A 42 -4.89 11.75 9.89
N PRO A 43 -5.59 10.66 10.22
CA PRO A 43 -6.83 10.71 10.96
C PRO A 43 -6.62 11.31 12.36
N ALA A 44 -7.71 11.73 13.00
CA ALA A 44 -7.66 12.26 14.36
C ALA A 44 -6.95 11.28 15.31
N GLY A 45 -6.05 11.79 16.12
CA GLY A 45 -5.25 10.97 17.06
C GLY A 45 -3.93 10.44 16.48
N SER A 46 -3.66 10.65 15.18
CA SER A 46 -2.40 10.25 14.55
C SER A 46 -1.63 11.46 14.02
N GLU A 47 -0.31 11.43 14.16
CA GLU A 47 0.57 12.46 13.61
C GLU A 47 1.10 12.10 12.22
N VAL A 48 1.15 10.80 11.91
CA VAL A 48 1.65 10.26 10.65
C VAL A 48 0.69 9.18 10.15
N ALA A 49 0.48 9.08 8.85
CA ALA A 49 -0.25 7.98 8.23
C ALA A 49 0.39 7.60 6.88
N ILE A 50 0.14 6.37 6.45
CA ILE A 50 0.41 5.90 5.11
C ILE A 50 -0.89 6.05 4.31
N VAL A 51 -0.81 6.67 3.15
CA VAL A 51 -1.89 6.77 2.18
C VAL A 51 -1.51 5.96 0.96
N VAL A 52 -2.44 5.18 0.44
CA VAL A 52 -2.25 4.42 -0.80
C VAL A 52 -3.45 4.62 -1.74
N PHE A 53 -3.16 4.94 -2.99
CA PHE A 53 -4.09 4.80 -4.11
C PHE A 53 -3.78 3.47 -4.79
N GLU A 54 -4.71 2.54 -4.72
CA GLU A 54 -4.49 1.16 -5.15
C GLU A 54 -5.56 0.66 -6.11
N ASP A 55 -5.16 -0.29 -6.96
CA ASP A 55 -6.05 -1.03 -7.84
C ASP A 55 -5.87 -2.52 -7.57
N LEU A 56 -6.96 -3.21 -7.24
CA LEU A 56 -6.96 -4.62 -6.91
C LEU A 56 -6.47 -5.54 -8.04
N GLY A 57 -6.51 -5.09 -9.30
CA GLY A 57 -5.96 -5.80 -10.46
C GLY A 57 -4.51 -5.45 -10.79
N CYS A 58 -3.93 -4.45 -10.13
CA CYS A 58 -2.57 -4.03 -10.43
C CYS A 58 -1.52 -4.96 -9.81
N PRO A 59 -0.63 -5.59 -10.62
CA PRO A 59 0.42 -6.48 -10.09
C PRO A 59 1.45 -5.76 -9.21
N LEU A 60 1.66 -4.45 -9.42
CA LEU A 60 2.54 -3.64 -8.57
C LEU A 60 1.89 -3.43 -7.18
N CYS A 61 0.56 -3.21 -7.13
CA CYS A 61 -0.16 -3.11 -5.87
C CYS A 61 -0.08 -4.43 -5.09
N ALA A 62 -0.25 -5.57 -5.75
CA ALA A 62 -0.10 -6.88 -5.09
C ALA A 62 1.29 -7.08 -4.45
N ARG A 63 2.35 -6.57 -5.09
CA ARG A 63 3.71 -6.62 -4.52
C ARG A 63 3.94 -5.60 -3.40
N ALA A 64 3.34 -4.43 -3.48
CA ALA A 64 3.46 -3.37 -2.49
C ALA A 64 2.67 -3.66 -1.21
N HIS A 65 1.50 -4.27 -1.34
CA HIS A 65 0.55 -4.52 -0.27
C HIS A 65 1.16 -5.15 1.02
N PRO A 66 1.95 -6.24 0.97
CA PRO A 66 2.56 -6.79 2.17
C PRO A 66 3.53 -5.81 2.84
N ILE A 67 4.24 -4.99 2.07
CA ILE A 67 5.17 -3.97 2.60
C ILE A 67 4.40 -2.89 3.34
N GLU A 68 3.27 -2.44 2.77
CA GLU A 68 2.39 -1.43 3.35
C GLU A 68 1.78 -1.89 4.68
N VAL A 69 1.22 -3.10 4.67
CA VAL A 69 0.60 -3.70 5.87
C VAL A 69 1.64 -3.90 6.96
N GLN A 70 2.80 -4.45 6.62
CA GLN A 70 3.88 -4.66 7.57
C GLN A 70 4.38 -3.32 8.16
N ALA A 71 4.58 -2.31 7.32
CA ALA A 71 5.02 -1.00 7.77
C ALA A 71 3.99 -0.35 8.70
N ALA A 72 2.70 -0.37 8.33
CA ALA A 72 1.63 0.18 9.16
C ALA A 72 1.56 -0.50 10.54
N GLN A 73 1.66 -1.83 10.59
CA GLN A 73 1.66 -2.60 11.83
C GLN A 73 2.92 -2.34 12.67
N GLN A 74 4.10 -2.38 12.05
CA GLN A 74 5.38 -2.21 12.75
C GLN A 74 5.52 -0.84 13.40
N TYR A 75 5.02 0.21 12.75
CA TYR A 75 5.15 1.59 13.22
C TYR A 75 3.88 2.12 13.89
N TYR A 76 2.83 1.29 14.00
CA TYR A 76 1.54 1.66 14.62
C TYR A 76 0.93 2.92 13.99
N VAL A 77 1.03 3.04 12.66
CA VAL A 77 0.46 4.16 11.91
C VAL A 77 -0.76 3.70 11.09
N PRO A 78 -1.77 4.56 10.91
CA PRO A 78 -2.90 4.26 10.04
C PRO A 78 -2.46 4.02 8.59
N LEU A 79 -3.08 3.04 7.93
CA LEU A 79 -3.00 2.80 6.50
C LEU A 79 -4.35 3.19 5.87
N LEU A 80 -4.35 4.31 5.16
CA LEU A 80 -5.54 4.88 4.51
C LEU A 80 -5.55 4.45 3.05
N ARG A 81 -6.59 3.73 2.64
CA ARG A 81 -6.74 3.20 1.29
C ARG A 81 -7.75 4.00 0.49
N TYR A 82 -7.34 4.42 -0.68
CA TYR A 82 -8.18 5.04 -1.70
C TYR A 82 -8.26 4.11 -2.91
N ASP A 83 -9.47 3.74 -3.30
CA ASP A 83 -9.68 2.87 -4.44
C ASP A 83 -9.44 3.65 -5.74
N PHE A 84 -8.50 3.19 -6.56
CA PHE A 84 -8.16 3.81 -7.84
C PHE A 84 -8.16 2.78 -8.97
N PRO A 85 -9.34 2.20 -9.30
CA PRO A 85 -9.48 1.16 -10.30
C PRO A 85 -9.14 1.67 -11.69
N LEU A 86 -8.15 1.06 -12.33
CA LEU A 86 -7.71 1.42 -13.67
C LEU A 86 -8.62 0.80 -14.74
N ALA A 87 -8.88 1.53 -15.80
CA ALA A 87 -9.83 1.13 -16.84
C ALA A 87 -9.51 -0.21 -17.54
N GLN A 88 -8.22 -0.56 -17.64
CA GLN A 88 -7.76 -1.82 -18.22
C GLN A 88 -8.06 -3.04 -17.33
N HIS A 89 -8.29 -2.86 -16.03
CA HIS A 89 -8.64 -3.92 -15.09
C HIS A 89 -10.16 -3.96 -14.87
N ILE A 90 -10.88 -4.53 -15.82
CA ILE A 90 -12.34 -4.41 -16.00
C ILE A 90 -13.19 -4.88 -14.81
N TRP A 91 -12.62 -5.61 -13.87
CA TRP A 91 -13.33 -6.16 -12.70
C TRP A 91 -13.03 -5.40 -11.39
N THR A 92 -11.96 -4.59 -11.35
CA THR A 92 -11.43 -4.06 -10.09
C THR A 92 -12.32 -3.03 -9.42
N PHE A 93 -13.10 -2.27 -10.19
CA PHE A 93 -14.14 -1.41 -9.63
C PHE A 93 -15.14 -2.21 -8.79
N ASN A 94 -15.62 -3.36 -9.31
CA ASN A 94 -16.53 -4.24 -8.59
C ASN A 94 -15.84 -4.87 -7.37
N GLY A 95 -14.54 -5.21 -7.49
CA GLY A 95 -13.73 -5.71 -6.37
C GLY A 95 -13.61 -4.69 -5.24
N ALA A 96 -13.39 -3.42 -5.57
CA ALA A 96 -13.38 -2.32 -4.62
C ALA A 96 -14.74 -2.15 -3.92
N VAL A 97 -15.85 -2.24 -4.67
CA VAL A 97 -17.21 -2.23 -4.08
C VAL A 97 -17.40 -3.38 -3.09
N CYS A 98 -16.93 -4.59 -3.42
CA CYS A 98 -16.98 -5.74 -2.49
C CYS A 98 -16.16 -5.47 -1.22
N ALA A 99 -14.95 -4.92 -1.33
CA ALA A 99 -14.13 -4.57 -0.18
C ALA A 99 -14.80 -3.51 0.70
N ARG A 100 -15.44 -2.49 0.09
CA ARG A 100 -16.24 -1.48 0.83
C ARG A 100 -17.46 -2.08 1.52
N TYR A 101 -18.13 -3.02 0.87
CA TYR A 101 -19.22 -3.75 1.51
C TYR A 101 -18.76 -4.46 2.79
N LEU A 102 -17.66 -5.21 2.70
CA LEU A 102 -17.10 -5.90 3.85
C LEU A 102 -16.69 -4.92 4.96
N GLN A 103 -16.07 -3.81 4.60
CA GLN A 103 -15.65 -2.77 5.55
C GLN A 103 -16.83 -2.20 6.32
N ASP A 104 -17.94 -1.90 5.65
CA ASP A 104 -19.07 -1.17 6.22
C ASP A 104 -20.10 -2.08 6.88
N LYS A 105 -20.31 -3.28 6.33
CA LYS A 105 -21.42 -4.17 6.71
C LYS A 105 -20.98 -5.39 7.51
N VAL A 106 -19.68 -5.69 7.50
CA VAL A 106 -19.14 -6.85 8.20
C VAL A 106 -18.06 -6.43 9.20
N SER A 107 -16.85 -6.17 8.74
CA SER A 107 -15.78 -5.59 9.57
C SER A 107 -14.63 -5.05 8.71
N PRO A 108 -13.93 -3.99 9.17
CA PRO A 108 -12.72 -3.49 8.52
C PRO A 108 -11.64 -4.59 8.37
N LYS A 109 -11.49 -5.45 9.37
CA LYS A 109 -10.51 -6.56 9.34
C LYS A 109 -10.78 -7.52 8.20
N LEU A 110 -12.05 -7.89 7.97
CA LEU A 110 -12.42 -8.76 6.86
C LEU A 110 -12.26 -8.07 5.50
N ALA A 111 -12.48 -6.76 5.43
CA ALA A 111 -12.20 -6.00 4.22
C ALA A 111 -10.70 -6.00 3.86
N ASP A 112 -9.83 -5.82 4.85
CA ASP A 112 -8.37 -5.91 4.65
C ASP A 112 -7.93 -7.32 4.25
N GLN A 113 -8.50 -8.36 4.87
CA GLN A 113 -8.24 -9.75 4.50
C GLN A 113 -8.69 -10.03 3.06
N PHE A 114 -9.88 -9.57 2.67
CA PHE A 114 -10.38 -9.72 1.32
C PHE A 114 -9.46 -9.07 0.29
N ARG A 115 -8.98 -7.84 0.54
CA ARG A 115 -8.01 -7.17 -0.35
C ARG A 115 -6.72 -7.97 -0.48
N SER A 116 -6.17 -8.46 0.63
CA SER A 116 -4.97 -9.32 0.65
C SER A 116 -5.15 -10.58 -0.21
N ASP A 117 -6.30 -11.24 -0.05
CA ASP A 117 -6.59 -12.50 -0.75
C ASP A 117 -6.87 -12.28 -2.25
N VAL A 118 -7.52 -11.14 -2.60
CA VAL A 118 -7.66 -10.71 -4.00
C VAL A 118 -6.30 -10.45 -4.62
N PHE A 119 -5.41 -9.69 -3.96
CA PHE A 119 -4.05 -9.45 -4.45
C PHE A 119 -3.27 -10.75 -4.67
N SER A 120 -3.40 -11.70 -3.76
CA SER A 120 -2.75 -13.01 -3.88
C SER A 120 -3.32 -13.87 -5.00
N SER A 121 -4.58 -13.61 -5.39
CA SER A 121 -5.34 -14.40 -6.35
C SER A 121 -5.57 -13.70 -7.69
N GLN A 122 -4.91 -12.56 -7.95
CA GLN A 122 -5.14 -11.75 -9.16
C GLN A 122 -5.10 -12.55 -10.46
N ARG A 123 -4.20 -13.54 -10.55
CA ARG A 123 -4.03 -14.39 -11.74
C ARG A 123 -5.20 -15.34 -12.01
N LEU A 124 -6.14 -15.43 -11.08
CA LEU A 124 -7.33 -16.28 -11.17
C LEU A 124 -8.59 -15.46 -11.43
N ILE A 125 -8.46 -14.14 -11.63
CA ILE A 125 -9.57 -13.20 -11.79
C ILE A 125 -9.31 -12.38 -13.06
N ASP A 126 -9.87 -12.83 -14.17
CA ASP A 126 -9.69 -12.15 -15.46
C ASP A 126 -10.87 -11.22 -15.80
N ASN A 127 -12.05 -11.49 -15.22
CA ASN A 127 -13.28 -10.80 -15.53
C ASN A 127 -14.23 -10.69 -14.32
N LYS A 128 -15.39 -10.09 -14.50
CA LYS A 128 -16.37 -9.87 -13.42
C LYS A 128 -17.01 -11.17 -12.91
N ASP A 129 -17.13 -12.18 -13.75
CA ASP A 129 -17.71 -13.48 -13.36
C ASP A 129 -16.72 -14.24 -12.47
N ASP A 130 -15.42 -14.20 -12.80
CA ASP A 130 -14.37 -14.78 -11.96
C ASP A 130 -14.33 -14.09 -10.60
N LEU A 131 -14.40 -12.75 -10.58
CA LEU A 131 -14.48 -11.99 -9.32
C LEU A 131 -15.71 -12.40 -8.51
N GLN A 132 -16.87 -12.56 -9.13
CA GLN A 132 -18.09 -12.97 -8.44
C GLN A 132 -17.94 -14.36 -7.83
N GLN A 133 -17.39 -15.30 -8.57
CA GLN A 133 -17.13 -16.68 -8.09
C GLN A 133 -16.10 -16.67 -6.95
N PHE A 134 -15.00 -15.88 -7.09
CA PHE A 134 -14.02 -15.72 -6.06
C PHE A 134 -14.66 -15.15 -4.78
N THR A 135 -15.37 -14.04 -4.89
CA THR A 135 -16.02 -13.36 -3.76
C THR A 135 -17.02 -14.30 -3.04
N ARG A 136 -17.83 -15.05 -3.79
CA ARG A 136 -18.79 -16.00 -3.22
C ARG A 136 -18.10 -17.08 -2.39
N ARG A 137 -17.06 -17.72 -2.96
CA ARG A 137 -16.30 -18.76 -2.24
C ARG A 137 -15.58 -18.17 -1.02
N TRP A 138 -14.98 -16.99 -1.19
CA TRP A 138 -14.25 -16.31 -0.13
C TRP A 138 -15.19 -15.98 1.04
N MET A 139 -16.35 -15.37 0.77
CA MET A 139 -17.34 -15.06 1.82
C MET A 139 -17.78 -16.31 2.56
N GLN A 140 -18.10 -17.39 1.83
CA GLN A 140 -18.48 -18.67 2.45
C GLN A 140 -17.38 -19.22 3.37
N GLN A 141 -16.12 -19.18 2.95
CA GLN A 141 -14.98 -19.62 3.76
C GLN A 141 -14.79 -18.80 5.03
N HIS A 142 -15.22 -17.54 5.01
CA HIS A 142 -15.16 -16.64 6.15
C HIS A 142 -16.48 -16.53 6.93
N GLY A 143 -17.39 -17.48 6.74
CA GLY A 143 -18.67 -17.53 7.46
C GLY A 143 -19.64 -16.41 7.11
N GLN A 144 -19.44 -15.78 5.94
CA GLN A 144 -20.29 -14.69 5.46
C GLN A 144 -21.21 -15.15 4.34
N GLN A 145 -22.41 -14.58 4.29
CA GLN A 145 -23.33 -14.80 3.18
C GLN A 145 -23.17 -13.69 2.15
N MET A 146 -23.04 -14.08 0.88
CA MET A 146 -23.02 -13.11 -0.21
C MET A 146 -24.43 -12.51 -0.38
N PRO A 147 -24.61 -11.20 -0.31
CA PRO A 147 -25.93 -10.58 -0.52
C PRO A 147 -26.38 -10.77 -1.97
N PHE A 148 -27.69 -10.75 -2.19
CA PHE A 148 -28.27 -10.84 -3.53
C PHE A 148 -27.82 -9.65 -4.41
N VAL A 149 -27.78 -8.44 -3.82
CA VAL A 149 -27.22 -7.23 -4.42
C VAL A 149 -26.20 -6.64 -3.46
N MET A 150 -24.96 -6.49 -3.90
CA MET A 150 -23.85 -5.98 -3.06
C MET A 150 -24.05 -4.52 -2.66
N ASP A 151 -24.56 -3.70 -3.55
CA ASP A 151 -24.75 -2.24 -3.36
C ASP A 151 -26.09 -1.79 -3.92
N PRO A 152 -27.20 -2.07 -3.22
CA PRO A 152 -28.53 -1.75 -3.74
C PRO A 152 -28.80 -0.25 -3.86
N SER A 153 -28.12 0.58 -3.08
CA SER A 153 -28.26 2.04 -3.11
C SER A 153 -27.27 2.75 -4.04
N GLY A 154 -26.25 2.03 -4.55
CA GLY A 154 -25.14 2.64 -5.29
C GLY A 154 -24.16 3.44 -4.42
N SER A 155 -24.33 3.45 -3.09
CA SER A 155 -23.52 4.27 -2.19
C SER A 155 -22.07 3.81 -2.08
N LEU A 156 -21.82 2.49 -2.16
CA LEU A 156 -20.46 1.96 -2.14
C LEU A 156 -19.73 2.27 -3.43
N ALA A 157 -20.40 2.11 -4.57
CA ALA A 157 -19.89 2.49 -5.89
C ALA A 157 -19.58 3.99 -5.96
N ALA A 158 -20.46 4.83 -5.39
CA ALA A 158 -20.22 6.28 -5.31
C ALA A 158 -18.96 6.62 -4.50
N ARG A 159 -18.66 5.88 -3.43
CA ARG A 159 -17.44 6.09 -2.64
C ARG A 159 -16.18 5.65 -3.39
N VAL A 160 -16.21 4.50 -4.07
CA VAL A 160 -15.10 4.09 -4.95
C VAL A 160 -14.84 5.14 -6.03
N LYS A 161 -15.92 5.69 -6.63
CA LYS A 161 -15.79 6.78 -7.58
C LYS A 161 -15.22 8.05 -6.96
N ALA A 162 -15.63 8.40 -5.74
CA ALA A 162 -15.12 9.58 -5.03
C ALA A 162 -13.62 9.47 -4.75
N ASP A 163 -13.13 8.28 -4.38
CA ASP A 163 -11.69 8.00 -4.20
C ASP A 163 -10.93 8.15 -5.52
N TYR A 164 -11.48 7.59 -6.60
CA TYR A 164 -10.90 7.73 -7.94
C TYR A 164 -10.83 9.19 -8.39
N ASP A 165 -11.93 9.92 -8.24
CA ASP A 165 -11.99 11.35 -8.57
C ASP A 165 -11.02 12.18 -7.71
N LEU A 166 -10.85 11.81 -6.44
CA LEU A 166 -9.83 12.40 -5.57
C LEU A 166 -8.43 12.16 -6.13
N GLY A 167 -8.10 10.93 -6.47
CA GLY A 167 -6.81 10.60 -7.08
C GLY A 167 -6.53 11.43 -8.33
N LEU A 168 -7.52 11.57 -9.23
CA LEU A 168 -7.39 12.42 -10.41
C LEU A 168 -7.12 13.90 -10.07
N ARG A 169 -7.83 14.46 -9.08
CA ARG A 169 -7.60 15.85 -8.63
C ARG A 169 -6.19 16.04 -8.06
N LEU A 170 -5.66 15.02 -7.38
CA LEU A 170 -4.31 15.00 -6.82
C LEU A 170 -3.21 14.70 -7.86
N ASN A 171 -3.58 14.48 -9.11
CA ASN A 171 -2.66 14.09 -10.16
C ASN A 171 -2.05 12.68 -10.00
N VAL A 172 -2.80 11.76 -9.39
CA VAL A 172 -2.42 10.34 -9.37
C VAL A 172 -2.54 9.77 -10.77
N THR A 173 -1.47 9.21 -11.30
CA THR A 173 -1.40 8.68 -12.69
C THR A 173 -1.03 7.20 -12.75
N ALA A 174 -0.66 6.61 -11.62
CA ALA A 174 -0.21 5.22 -11.55
C ALA A 174 -0.63 4.58 -10.22
N THR A 175 -0.73 3.26 -10.19
CA THR A 175 -0.93 2.47 -8.98
C THR A 175 0.20 1.45 -8.77
N PRO A 176 0.63 1.21 -7.53
CA PRO A 176 0.24 1.98 -6.35
C PRO A 176 0.87 3.39 -6.35
N THR A 177 0.14 4.39 -5.91
CA THR A 177 0.73 5.65 -5.46
C THR A 177 0.68 5.69 -3.95
N LEU A 178 1.85 5.66 -3.33
CA LEU A 178 2.05 5.64 -1.88
C LEU A 178 2.51 7.02 -1.42
N VAL A 179 1.92 7.50 -0.33
CA VAL A 179 2.27 8.79 0.27
C VAL A 179 2.36 8.63 1.78
N VAL A 180 3.44 9.09 2.37
CA VAL A 180 3.52 9.28 3.81
C VAL A 180 3.07 10.71 4.11
N VAL A 181 2.07 10.85 4.96
CA VAL A 181 1.48 12.15 5.32
C VAL A 181 1.67 12.44 6.79
N THR A 182 1.95 13.70 7.09
CA THR A 182 1.91 14.26 8.45
C THR A 182 0.84 15.36 8.51
N ARG A 183 0.64 16.00 9.67
CA ARG A 183 -0.30 17.12 9.78
C ARG A 183 0.05 18.29 8.85
N ASN A 184 1.34 18.49 8.54
CA ASN A 184 1.83 19.69 7.87
C ASN A 184 2.58 19.39 6.56
N ASN A 185 2.84 18.13 6.25
CA ASN A 185 3.68 17.76 5.12
C ASN A 185 3.26 16.39 4.54
N TYR A 186 3.70 16.14 3.33
CA TYR A 186 3.57 14.83 2.67
C TYR A 186 4.86 14.49 1.93
N GLN A 187 5.06 13.19 1.70
CA GLN A 187 6.13 12.70 0.83
C GLN A 187 5.64 11.51 0.02
N VAL A 188 5.76 11.61 -1.30
CA VAL A 188 5.46 10.50 -2.21
C VAL A 188 6.56 9.45 -2.09
N VAL A 189 6.16 8.18 -2.00
CA VAL A 189 7.07 7.04 -1.88
C VAL A 189 7.47 6.58 -3.27
N CYS A 190 8.65 6.96 -3.69
CA CYS A 190 9.20 6.60 -4.99
C CYS A 190 10.72 6.43 -4.91
N GLY A 191 11.27 5.70 -5.87
CA GLY A 191 12.69 5.56 -6.08
C GLY A 191 13.25 6.63 -7.02
N LYS A 192 14.41 6.35 -7.59
CA LYS A 192 15.04 7.25 -8.58
C LYS A 192 14.13 7.47 -9.78
N ASN A 193 14.16 8.70 -10.33
CA ASN A 193 13.35 9.11 -11.50
C ASN A 193 11.83 8.98 -11.28
N ASN A 194 11.36 9.11 -10.04
CA ASN A 194 9.94 9.00 -9.66
C ASN A 194 9.31 7.66 -10.06
N LEU A 195 10.08 6.58 -10.08
CA LEU A 195 9.56 5.25 -10.31
C LEU A 195 8.90 4.71 -9.03
N VAL A 196 7.79 3.98 -9.19
CA VAL A 196 7.13 3.28 -8.06
C VAL A 196 8.15 2.36 -7.38
N ASP A 197 8.45 2.63 -6.12
CA ASP A 197 9.37 1.82 -5.32
C ASP A 197 8.88 1.73 -3.86
N PRO A 198 8.02 0.76 -3.54
CA PRO A 198 7.50 0.56 -2.19
C PRO A 198 8.58 0.29 -1.13
N THR A 199 9.80 -0.11 -1.53
CA THR A 199 10.90 -0.34 -0.57
C THR A 199 11.34 0.95 0.12
N GLN A 200 11.04 2.11 -0.49
CA GLN A 200 11.30 3.43 0.10
C GLN A 200 10.30 3.81 1.19
N LEU A 201 9.21 3.05 1.37
CA LEU A 201 8.17 3.38 2.36
C LEU A 201 8.74 3.44 3.78
N VAL A 202 9.49 2.44 4.21
CA VAL A 202 10.01 2.37 5.58
C VAL A 202 10.99 3.48 5.90
N PRO A 203 12.01 3.79 5.07
CA PRO A 203 12.89 4.93 5.29
C PRO A 203 12.13 6.27 5.41
N ILE A 204 11.19 6.53 4.49
CA ILE A 204 10.40 7.76 4.47
C ILE A 204 9.50 7.84 5.72
N LEU A 205 8.82 6.76 6.08
CA LEU A 205 7.96 6.69 7.25
C LEU A 205 8.74 6.97 8.55
N ARG A 206 9.91 6.38 8.71
CA ARG A 206 10.79 6.64 9.86
C ARG A 206 11.20 8.10 9.95
N ALA A 207 11.56 8.71 8.83
CA ALA A 207 11.91 10.13 8.78
C ALA A 207 10.72 11.02 9.18
N ALA A 208 9.52 10.72 8.68
CA ALA A 208 8.30 11.45 9.04
C ALA A 208 7.98 11.34 10.54
N ILE A 209 8.07 10.13 11.11
CA ILE A 209 7.85 9.91 12.55
C ILE A 209 8.87 10.69 13.38
N ALA A 210 10.16 10.65 13.01
CA ALA A 210 11.20 11.40 13.73
C ALA A 210 10.96 12.91 13.70
N GLN A 211 10.44 13.46 12.59
CA GLN A 211 10.11 14.88 12.46
C GLN A 211 8.93 15.29 13.36
N THR A 212 7.94 14.42 13.54
CA THR A 212 6.77 14.72 14.38
C THR A 212 7.04 14.56 15.87
N THR A 213 8.01 13.71 16.24
CA THR A 213 8.43 13.50 17.64
C THR A 213 9.50 14.50 18.11
N ALA A 214 10.22 15.16 17.20
CA ALA A 214 11.15 16.21 17.55
C ALA A 214 10.37 17.40 18.13
N ALA A 215 10.64 17.80 19.39
CA ALA A 215 10.05 18.98 20.01
C ALA A 215 10.33 20.23 19.12
N PRO A 216 9.37 21.16 19.00
CA PRO A 216 9.60 22.38 18.23
C PRO A 216 10.88 23.08 18.75
N ALA A 217 11.81 23.33 17.86
CA ALA A 217 13.04 24.04 18.20
C ALA A 217 12.65 25.37 18.86
N LYS A 218 13.15 25.58 20.10
CA LYS A 218 12.93 26.81 20.85
C LYS A 218 13.33 28.01 19.94
N PRO A 219 12.45 29.00 19.72
CA PRO A 219 12.79 30.12 18.85
C PRO A 219 14.09 30.72 19.33
N ALA A 220 15.05 30.89 18.42
CA ALA A 220 16.31 31.55 18.74
C ALA A 220 16.00 32.93 19.35
N ALA A 221 16.48 33.17 20.57
CA ALA A 221 16.33 34.46 21.25
C ALA A 221 16.88 35.55 20.33
N LYS A 222 16.05 36.54 19.98
CA LYS A 222 16.50 37.72 19.23
C LYS A 222 17.68 38.38 19.98
N PRO A 223 18.75 38.72 19.28
CA PRO A 223 19.85 39.45 19.91
C PRO A 223 19.32 40.74 20.57
N ARG A 224 19.58 40.88 21.86
CA ARG A 224 19.25 42.07 22.61
C ARG A 224 20.07 43.21 22.03
N ALA A 225 19.43 44.21 21.41
CA ALA A 225 20.09 45.41 20.96
C ALA A 225 20.73 46.05 22.19
N LYS A 226 22.07 46.28 22.14
CA LYS A 226 22.77 47.09 23.11
C LYS A 226 22.37 48.55 22.88
N GLN A 227 21.76 49.14 23.89
CA GLN A 227 21.64 50.59 24.02
C GLN A 227 22.99 51.19 24.37
#